data_70dc0d71e847b1d28764576a1bf92be9
#
_entry.id   70dc0d71e847b1d28764576a1bf92be9
#
_cell.length_a   1.000
_cell.length_b   1.000
_cell.length_c   1.000
_cell.angle_alpha   90.00
_cell.angle_beta   90.00
_cell.angle_gamma   90.00
#
_symmetry.space_group_name_H-M   'P 1'
#
loop_
_entity.id
_entity.type
_entity.pdbx_description
1 polymer ?
#
loop_
_entity_poly.entity_id
_entity_poly.type
_entity_poly.pdbx_seq_one_letter_code
_entity_poly.pdbx_strand_id
1 'polypeptide(L)'
;IRQAGTLELLLEETTAEGLQPLKMYIREGLAITNGTAVMTGIGSVNLIKTKKLFNKVLLASVLMNEIASSYDDFMTEELNKLKNHEGQDEVARLMREISKDSLQLLNREKVLYNKHNEEIFQHKVQPYYSLRCIPQILGPILETINNAEKVLVEEVNSADDNPIVDNETQMVYHGGNFHGDYVSFEMDKLKIAVTKMTMLVERQLNYLFHDRINGILPPFVNLGVLGLNYGLQASQFTATSTTAECQTLSNPMYVHSIPNNNDNQDIVSMGTNSALIARRAIDNSYQ
;
A
#
# COMPACT_ATOMS: atom_id res chain seq x y z
N ILE A 1 -28.58 21.43 14.08
CA ILE A 1 -29.96 20.95 14.37
C ILE A 1 -30.06 19.45 14.09
N ARG A 2 -29.64 18.92 12.93
CA ARG A 2 -29.65 17.47 12.67
C ARG A 2 -28.70 16.68 13.56
N GLN A 3 -27.54 17.25 13.94
CA GLN A 3 -26.58 16.59 14.82
C GLN A 3 -27.07 16.50 16.27
N ALA A 4 -27.79 17.49 16.77
CA ALA A 4 -28.37 17.46 18.11
C ALA A 4 -29.42 16.36 18.24
N GLY A 5 -30.35 16.23 17.28
CA GLY A 5 -31.34 15.16 17.29
C GLY A 5 -30.76 13.74 17.20
N THR A 6 -29.62 13.57 16.51
CA THR A 6 -28.92 12.28 16.45
C THR A 6 -28.26 11.95 17.79
N LEU A 7 -27.72 12.94 18.50
CA LEU A 7 -27.13 12.76 19.82
C LEU A 7 -28.18 12.42 20.88
N GLU A 8 -29.35 13.08 20.86
CA GLU A 8 -30.47 12.78 21.73
C GLU A 8 -30.99 11.36 21.54
N LEU A 9 -31.18 10.90 20.28
CA LEU A 9 -31.59 9.52 19.97
C LEU A 9 -30.55 8.50 20.45
N LEU A 10 -29.24 8.77 20.26
CA LEU A 10 -28.17 7.92 20.76
C LEU A 10 -28.17 7.82 22.28
N LEU A 11 -28.43 8.93 23.01
CA LEU A 11 -28.52 8.96 24.45
C LEU A 11 -29.76 8.19 24.96
N GLU A 12 -30.88 8.29 24.26
CA GLU A 12 -32.07 7.52 24.58
C GLU A 12 -31.86 6.02 24.38
N GLU A 13 -31.29 5.61 23.24
CA GLU A 13 -30.98 4.20 22.96
C GLU A 13 -29.96 3.62 23.94
N THR A 14 -28.87 4.32 24.23
CA THR A 14 -27.84 3.86 25.15
C THR A 14 -28.37 3.77 26.60
N THR A 15 -29.25 4.67 27.02
CA THR A 15 -29.90 4.63 28.34
C THR A 15 -30.88 3.45 28.44
N ALA A 16 -31.60 3.13 27.34
CA ALA A 16 -32.45 1.94 27.28
C ALA A 16 -31.67 0.62 27.43
N GLU A 17 -30.44 0.57 26.95
CA GLU A 17 -29.50 -0.55 27.12
C GLU A 17 -28.78 -0.55 28.49
N GLY A 18 -29.12 0.36 29.38
CA GLY A 18 -28.52 0.49 30.72
C GLY A 18 -27.15 1.16 30.74
N LEU A 19 -26.71 1.72 29.62
CA LEU A 19 -25.45 2.49 29.54
C LEU A 19 -25.71 3.91 30.07
N GLN A 20 -24.77 4.41 30.84
CA GLN A 20 -24.83 5.78 31.37
C GLN A 20 -23.74 6.63 30.70
N PRO A 21 -24.00 7.92 30.45
CA PRO A 21 -22.97 8.84 30.01
C PRO A 21 -21.78 8.85 30.96
N LEU A 22 -20.56 8.82 30.40
CA LEU A 22 -19.34 8.89 31.19
C LEU A 22 -19.29 10.20 31.96
N LYS A 23 -19.12 10.12 33.28
CA LYS A 23 -18.88 11.30 34.10
C LYS A 23 -17.44 11.76 33.93
N MET A 24 -17.28 12.87 33.21
CA MET A 24 -15.96 13.46 32.95
C MET A 24 -15.42 14.22 34.16
N TYR A 25 -14.18 13.91 34.52
CA TYR A 25 -13.41 14.69 35.49
C TYR A 25 -12.43 15.64 34.81
N ILE A 26 -11.68 16.39 35.64
CA ILE A 26 -10.68 17.38 35.15
C ILE A 26 -9.73 16.64 34.20
N ARG A 27 -9.58 17.20 32.99
CA ARG A 27 -8.68 16.76 31.93
C ARG A 27 -9.09 15.52 31.11
N GLU A 28 -10.01 14.69 31.56
CA GLU A 28 -10.42 13.49 30.83
C GLU A 28 -10.97 13.79 29.43
N GLY A 29 -11.73 14.90 29.29
CA GLY A 29 -12.21 15.34 27.98
C GLY A 29 -11.09 15.63 26.99
N LEU A 30 -10.03 16.29 27.44
CA LEU A 30 -8.86 16.56 26.61
C LEU A 30 -8.09 15.27 26.30
N ALA A 31 -7.93 14.39 27.29
CA ALA A 31 -7.22 13.12 27.10
C ALA A 31 -7.89 12.17 26.08
N ILE A 32 -9.22 12.25 25.92
CA ILE A 32 -9.96 11.47 24.91
C ILE A 32 -9.77 12.05 23.51
N THR A 33 -9.57 13.36 23.38
CA THR A 33 -9.54 14.06 22.08
C THR A 33 -8.14 14.40 21.60
N ASN A 34 -7.17 14.47 22.50
CA ASN A 34 -5.78 14.82 22.23
C ASN A 34 -4.94 13.58 21.88
N GLY A 35 -3.67 13.78 21.53
CA GLY A 35 -2.74 12.69 21.25
C GLY A 35 -2.82 12.14 19.83
N THR A 36 -2.17 10.99 19.63
CA THR A 36 -1.98 10.36 18.32
C THR A 36 -2.91 9.16 18.07
N ALA A 37 -3.76 8.81 19.03
CA ALA A 37 -4.58 7.58 19.01
C ALA A 37 -5.44 7.44 17.75
N VAL A 38 -6.08 8.51 17.28
CA VAL A 38 -6.96 8.48 16.08
C VAL A 38 -6.15 8.19 14.82
N MET A 39 -5.06 8.94 14.60
CA MET A 39 -4.20 8.74 13.41
C MET A 39 -3.53 7.37 13.43
N THR A 40 -3.12 6.89 14.60
CA THR A 40 -2.50 5.58 14.80
C THR A 40 -3.49 4.44 14.55
N GLY A 41 -4.74 4.58 15.01
CA GLY A 41 -5.81 3.63 14.72
C GLY A 41 -6.11 3.53 13.22
N ILE A 42 -6.25 4.66 12.53
CA ILE A 42 -6.42 4.69 11.07
C ILE A 42 -5.19 4.09 10.38
N GLY A 43 -3.98 4.45 10.83
CA GLY A 43 -2.72 3.94 10.31
C GLY A 43 -2.60 2.42 10.43
N SER A 44 -3.00 1.85 11.56
CA SER A 44 -3.01 0.40 11.80
C SER A 44 -3.95 -0.33 10.83
N VAL A 45 -5.14 0.20 10.60
CA VAL A 45 -6.08 -0.35 9.60
C VAL A 45 -5.51 -0.25 8.18
N ASN A 46 -4.88 0.88 7.84
CA ASN A 46 -4.22 1.10 6.57
C ASN A 46 -3.09 0.09 6.33
N LEU A 47 -2.26 -0.15 7.35
CA LEU A 47 -1.19 -1.13 7.29
C LEU A 47 -1.71 -2.55 7.03
N ILE A 48 -2.73 -2.99 7.76
CA ILE A 48 -3.35 -4.31 7.58
C ILE A 48 -3.89 -4.47 6.15
N LYS A 49 -4.58 -3.46 5.64
CA LYS A 49 -5.08 -3.45 4.27
C LYS A 49 -3.92 -3.52 3.26
N THR A 50 -2.87 -2.72 3.47
CA THR A 50 -1.71 -2.68 2.57
C THR A 50 -0.98 -4.02 2.51
N LYS A 51 -0.80 -4.70 3.63
CA LYS A 51 -0.22 -6.07 3.66
C LYS A 51 -1.05 -7.06 2.84
N LYS A 52 -2.37 -7.01 2.97
CA LYS A 52 -3.27 -7.86 2.17
C LYS A 52 -3.20 -7.52 0.68
N LEU A 53 -3.13 -6.23 0.35
CA LEU A 53 -2.99 -5.76 -1.02
C LEU A 53 -1.66 -6.21 -1.63
N PHE A 54 -0.56 -6.05 -0.89
CA PHE A 54 0.77 -6.50 -1.30
C PHE A 54 0.80 -7.98 -1.68
N ASN A 55 0.23 -8.85 -0.86
CA ASN A 55 0.14 -10.28 -1.15
C ASN A 55 -0.65 -10.57 -2.43
N LYS A 56 -1.75 -9.86 -2.67
CA LYS A 56 -2.53 -9.98 -3.90
C LYS A 56 -1.74 -9.52 -5.13
N VAL A 57 -1.04 -8.38 -5.02
CA VAL A 57 -0.21 -7.84 -6.11
C VAL A 57 0.94 -8.79 -6.42
N LEU A 58 1.60 -9.34 -5.42
CA LEU A 58 2.67 -10.32 -5.61
C LEU A 58 2.16 -11.58 -6.33
N LEU A 59 1.04 -12.15 -5.88
CA LEU A 59 0.42 -13.31 -6.52
C LEU A 59 0.03 -13.00 -7.97
N ALA A 60 -0.66 -11.88 -8.21
CA ALA A 60 -1.03 -11.46 -9.55
C ALA A 60 0.20 -11.28 -10.46
N SER A 61 1.28 -10.71 -9.91
CA SER A 61 2.53 -10.51 -10.66
C SER A 61 3.22 -11.82 -11.04
N VAL A 62 3.13 -12.86 -10.20
CA VAL A 62 3.63 -14.20 -10.55
C VAL A 62 2.76 -14.81 -11.65
N LEU A 63 1.44 -14.78 -11.51
CA LEU A 63 0.50 -15.26 -12.54
C LEU A 63 0.71 -14.56 -13.88
N MET A 64 0.99 -13.26 -13.86
CA MET A 64 1.32 -12.49 -15.07
C MET A 64 2.57 -13.02 -15.77
N ASN A 65 3.59 -13.42 -15.01
CA ASN A 65 4.80 -14.02 -15.58
C ASN A 65 4.54 -15.38 -16.19
N GLU A 66 3.68 -16.19 -15.58
CA GLU A 66 3.25 -17.48 -16.15
C GLU A 66 2.46 -17.31 -17.45
N ILE A 67 1.46 -16.40 -17.47
CA ILE A 67 0.67 -16.09 -18.67
C ILE A 67 1.58 -15.58 -19.80
N ALA A 68 2.57 -14.75 -19.46
CA ALA A 68 3.51 -14.20 -20.42
C ALA A 68 4.61 -15.18 -20.84
N SER A 69 4.67 -16.37 -20.27
CA SER A 69 5.77 -17.34 -20.42
C SER A 69 7.12 -16.64 -20.28
N SER A 70 7.28 -15.88 -19.18
CA SER A 70 8.50 -15.15 -18.87
C SER A 70 9.63 -16.09 -18.48
N TYR A 71 10.87 -15.59 -18.48
CA TYR A 71 12.01 -16.34 -17.97
C TYR A 71 12.04 -16.37 -16.45
N ASP A 72 12.62 -17.43 -15.89
CA ASP A 72 12.79 -17.64 -14.44
C ASP A 72 14.01 -16.96 -13.85
N ASP A 73 14.98 -16.55 -14.68
CA ASP A 73 16.30 -16.05 -14.26
C ASP A 73 16.27 -14.76 -13.44
N PHE A 74 15.30 -13.87 -13.65
CA PHE A 74 15.24 -12.60 -12.92
C PHE A 74 14.81 -12.74 -11.44
N MET A 75 14.26 -13.88 -11.04
CA MET A 75 13.93 -14.16 -9.65
C MET A 75 14.88 -15.16 -8.97
N THR A 76 16.01 -15.52 -9.63
CA THR A 76 17.00 -16.42 -9.03
C THR A 76 17.64 -15.80 -7.78
N GLU A 77 18.06 -16.68 -6.88
CA GLU A 77 18.70 -16.28 -5.63
C GLU A 77 20.03 -15.58 -5.89
N GLU A 78 20.82 -16.13 -6.82
CA GLU A 78 22.13 -15.61 -7.19
C GLU A 78 22.05 -14.16 -7.67
N LEU A 79 21.09 -13.85 -8.56
CA LEU A 79 20.91 -12.50 -9.07
C LEU A 79 20.50 -11.52 -7.97
N ASN A 80 19.53 -11.90 -7.14
CA ASN A 80 18.92 -10.98 -6.18
C ASN A 80 19.81 -10.70 -4.97
N LYS A 81 20.63 -11.66 -4.54
CA LYS A 81 21.64 -11.48 -3.49
C LYS A 81 22.80 -10.56 -3.85
N LEU A 82 23.08 -10.34 -5.15
CA LEU A 82 24.11 -9.42 -5.59
C LEU A 82 23.79 -7.95 -5.31
N LYS A 83 22.53 -7.65 -5.09
CA LYS A 83 22.05 -6.31 -4.75
C LYS A 83 21.54 -6.33 -3.29
N ASN A 84 22.32 -5.78 -2.37
CA ASN A 84 22.15 -5.88 -0.93
C ASN A 84 20.88 -5.18 -0.37
N HIS A 85 19.70 -5.62 -0.82
CA HIS A 85 18.40 -5.16 -0.33
C HIS A 85 17.56 -6.36 0.10
N GLU A 86 17.28 -6.47 1.39
CA GLU A 86 16.53 -7.58 1.97
C GLU A 86 15.13 -7.74 1.37
N GLY A 87 14.42 -6.64 1.16
CA GLY A 87 13.09 -6.67 0.58
C GLY A 87 13.07 -7.19 -0.86
N GLN A 88 14.11 -6.88 -1.66
CA GLN A 88 14.23 -7.41 -3.01
C GLN A 88 14.45 -8.93 -3.00
N ASP A 89 15.36 -9.41 -2.17
CA ASP A 89 15.67 -10.85 -2.05
C ASP A 89 14.45 -11.62 -1.54
N GLU A 90 13.76 -11.09 -0.53
CA GLU A 90 12.53 -11.68 0.00
C GLU A 90 11.41 -11.76 -1.04
N VAL A 91 11.17 -10.71 -1.82
CA VAL A 91 10.19 -10.74 -2.91
C VAL A 91 10.57 -11.79 -3.96
N ALA A 92 11.83 -11.86 -4.36
CA ALA A 92 12.30 -12.88 -5.28
C ALA A 92 12.13 -14.30 -4.73
N ARG A 93 12.40 -14.51 -3.44
CA ARG A 93 12.19 -15.77 -2.72
C ARG A 93 10.72 -16.17 -2.74
N LEU A 94 9.82 -15.26 -2.40
CA LEU A 94 8.38 -15.49 -2.43
C LEU A 94 7.88 -15.81 -3.85
N MET A 95 8.38 -15.12 -4.86
CA MET A 95 8.04 -15.42 -6.26
C MET A 95 8.45 -16.85 -6.63
N ARG A 96 9.67 -17.28 -6.28
CA ARG A 96 10.14 -18.66 -6.51
C ARG A 96 9.27 -19.69 -5.80
N GLU A 97 8.85 -19.42 -4.56
CA GLU A 97 7.97 -20.33 -3.81
C GLU A 97 6.59 -20.46 -4.46
N ILE A 98 5.99 -19.35 -4.88
CA ILE A 98 4.67 -19.32 -5.52
C ILE A 98 4.73 -20.06 -6.89
N SER A 99 5.81 -19.89 -7.64
CA SER A 99 5.97 -20.45 -8.99
C SER A 99 6.70 -21.80 -9.03
N LYS A 100 6.96 -22.44 -7.89
CA LYS A 100 7.83 -23.61 -7.76
C LYS A 100 7.50 -24.75 -8.73
N ASP A 101 6.22 -25.00 -8.96
CA ASP A 101 5.75 -26.09 -9.81
C ASP A 101 5.23 -25.60 -11.17
N SER A 102 5.58 -24.36 -11.55
CA SER A 102 5.16 -23.77 -12.81
C SER A 102 5.77 -24.48 -14.02
N LEU A 103 4.92 -24.83 -14.96
CA LEU A 103 5.31 -25.36 -16.28
C LEU A 103 5.31 -24.27 -17.36
N GLN A 104 4.95 -23.03 -17.01
CA GLN A 104 4.81 -21.93 -17.95
C GLN A 104 6.04 -21.01 -18.01
N LEU A 105 6.80 -20.95 -16.92
CA LEU A 105 8.03 -20.17 -16.89
C LEU A 105 9.12 -20.85 -17.73
N LEU A 106 9.84 -20.02 -18.51
CA LEU A 106 10.85 -20.50 -19.43
C LEU A 106 12.24 -20.40 -18.79
N ASN A 107 13.05 -21.41 -19.03
CA ASN A 107 14.47 -21.36 -18.71
C ASN A 107 15.23 -20.70 -19.88
N ARG A 108 15.85 -19.57 -19.64
CA ARG A 108 16.54 -18.78 -20.68
C ARG A 108 17.63 -19.56 -21.39
N GLU A 109 18.42 -20.34 -20.67
CA GLU A 109 19.53 -21.10 -21.25
C GLU A 109 19.03 -22.14 -22.25
N LYS A 110 17.93 -22.82 -21.91
CA LYS A 110 17.31 -23.83 -22.79
C LYS A 110 16.64 -23.21 -24.03
N VAL A 111 16.07 -22.02 -23.90
CA VAL A 111 15.26 -21.38 -24.94
C VAL A 111 16.09 -20.52 -25.87
N LEU A 112 17.01 -19.70 -25.32
CA LEU A 112 17.78 -18.73 -26.13
C LEU A 112 19.20 -19.19 -26.46
N TYR A 113 19.84 -19.97 -25.56
CA TYR A 113 21.26 -20.34 -25.73
C TYR A 113 21.46 -21.76 -26.22
N ASN A 114 20.38 -22.48 -26.45
CA ASN A 114 20.46 -23.79 -27.09
C ASN A 114 20.88 -23.58 -28.56
N LYS A 115 22.09 -24.01 -28.89
CA LYS A 115 22.83 -23.79 -30.15
C LYS A 115 21.95 -23.90 -31.40
N HIS A 116 21.29 -22.81 -31.77
CA HIS A 116 20.57 -22.68 -33.03
C HIS A 116 21.45 -21.91 -34.02
N ASN A 117 21.47 -22.33 -35.27
CA ASN A 117 22.09 -21.57 -36.36
C ASN A 117 21.21 -20.39 -36.81
N GLU A 118 20.44 -19.80 -35.88
CA GLU A 118 19.54 -18.70 -36.17
C GLU A 118 20.27 -17.36 -36.04
N GLU A 119 20.23 -16.54 -37.06
CA GLU A 119 20.78 -15.17 -37.05
C GLU A 119 19.87 -14.21 -36.26
N ILE A 120 18.60 -14.56 -36.06
CA ILE A 120 17.60 -13.72 -35.42
C ILE A 120 16.88 -14.55 -34.35
N PHE A 121 16.84 -14.06 -33.12
CA PHE A 121 16.08 -14.70 -32.06
C PHE A 121 14.58 -14.70 -32.36
N GLN A 122 13.94 -15.85 -32.29
CA GLN A 122 12.50 -16.01 -32.46
C GLN A 122 11.73 -15.63 -31.19
N HIS A 123 12.35 -15.74 -30.01
CA HIS A 123 11.78 -15.38 -28.72
C HIS A 123 12.28 -14.00 -28.26
N LYS A 124 11.44 -13.28 -27.50
CA LYS A 124 11.85 -12.02 -26.87
C LYS A 124 13.02 -12.27 -25.92
N VAL A 125 14.12 -11.56 -26.12
CA VAL A 125 15.32 -11.70 -25.29
C VAL A 125 15.07 -11.16 -23.87
N GLN A 126 14.27 -10.10 -23.75
CA GLN A 126 13.97 -9.46 -22.46
C GLN A 126 12.47 -9.20 -22.32
N PRO A 127 11.82 -9.72 -21.25
CA PRO A 127 10.46 -9.32 -20.87
C PRO A 127 10.41 -7.82 -20.48
N TYR A 128 9.21 -7.26 -20.48
CA TYR A 128 8.97 -5.89 -20.03
C TYR A 128 9.31 -5.72 -18.54
N TYR A 129 9.61 -4.49 -18.12
CA TYR A 129 9.97 -4.21 -16.72
C TYR A 129 8.87 -4.56 -15.73
N SER A 130 7.60 -4.40 -16.11
CA SER A 130 6.47 -4.82 -15.28
C SER A 130 6.39 -6.34 -15.04
N LEU A 131 7.15 -7.13 -15.77
CA LEU A 131 7.29 -8.57 -15.60
C LEU A 131 8.60 -8.94 -14.92
N ARG A 132 9.75 -8.45 -15.42
CA ARG A 132 11.07 -8.88 -14.95
C ARG A 132 11.64 -8.08 -13.77
N CYS A 133 11.16 -6.85 -13.52
CA CYS A 133 11.67 -6.00 -12.44
C CYS A 133 10.78 -6.02 -11.17
N ILE A 134 9.94 -7.04 -11.02
CA ILE A 134 9.04 -7.16 -9.86
C ILE A 134 9.81 -7.15 -8.54
N PRO A 135 10.90 -7.92 -8.34
CA PRO A 135 11.67 -7.87 -7.10
C PRO A 135 12.18 -6.47 -6.77
N GLN A 136 12.67 -5.73 -7.78
CA GLN A 136 13.19 -4.37 -7.61
C GLN A 136 12.10 -3.33 -7.36
N ILE A 137 10.87 -3.59 -7.81
CA ILE A 137 9.71 -2.69 -7.61
C ILE A 137 9.04 -2.96 -6.27
N LEU A 138 8.77 -4.23 -5.95
CA LEU A 138 8.05 -4.61 -4.73
C LEU A 138 8.96 -4.69 -3.49
N GLY A 139 10.26 -4.88 -3.65
CA GLY A 139 11.20 -4.94 -2.53
C GLY A 139 11.17 -3.69 -1.65
N PRO A 140 11.39 -2.48 -2.19
CA PRO A 140 11.31 -1.24 -1.41
C PRO A 140 9.93 -1.01 -0.77
N ILE A 141 8.88 -1.51 -1.40
CA ILE A 141 7.50 -1.43 -0.88
C ILE A 141 7.35 -2.34 0.34
N LEU A 142 7.87 -3.58 0.27
CA LEU A 142 7.88 -4.50 1.41
C LEU A 142 8.63 -3.92 2.61
N GLU A 143 9.82 -3.36 2.38
CA GLU A 143 10.60 -2.69 3.43
C GLU A 143 9.83 -1.50 4.03
N THR A 144 9.14 -0.70 3.21
CA THR A 144 8.30 0.40 3.67
C THR A 144 7.14 -0.10 4.54
N ILE A 145 6.48 -1.19 4.16
CA ILE A 145 5.41 -1.82 4.94
C ILE A 145 5.93 -2.31 6.29
N ASN A 146 7.08 -2.98 6.31
CA ASN A 146 7.68 -3.51 7.52
C ASN A 146 8.13 -2.38 8.48
N ASN A 147 8.69 -1.29 7.93
CA ASN A 147 9.06 -0.14 8.73
C ASN A 147 7.83 0.58 9.32
N ALA A 148 6.79 0.76 8.53
CA ALA A 148 5.53 1.34 9.00
C ALA A 148 4.90 0.49 10.12
N GLU A 149 4.98 -0.84 10.03
CA GLU A 149 4.53 -1.73 11.11
C GLU A 149 5.30 -1.48 12.40
N LYS A 150 6.62 -1.44 12.32
CA LYS A 150 7.48 -1.18 13.48
C LYS A 150 7.10 0.13 14.16
N VAL A 151 7.01 1.22 13.39
CA VAL A 151 6.69 2.56 13.94
C VAL A 151 5.28 2.59 14.53
N LEU A 152 4.28 2.00 13.86
CA LEU A 152 2.92 1.97 14.39
C LEU A 152 2.80 1.13 15.66
N VAL A 153 3.54 0.02 15.78
CA VAL A 153 3.59 -0.78 17.02
C VAL A 153 4.24 0.01 18.15
N GLU A 154 5.30 0.75 17.88
CA GLU A 154 5.93 1.64 18.86
C GLU A 154 4.95 2.72 19.30
N GLU A 155 4.25 3.36 18.39
CA GLU A 155 3.28 4.42 18.69
C GLU A 155 2.08 3.93 19.50
N VAL A 156 1.51 2.76 19.14
CA VAL A 156 0.39 2.14 19.90
C VAL A 156 0.76 1.86 21.36
N ASN A 157 2.03 1.61 21.63
CA ASN A 157 2.54 1.32 22.99
C ASN A 157 3.13 2.55 23.68
N SER A 158 2.98 3.74 23.12
CA SER A 158 3.53 4.97 23.67
C SER A 158 2.51 5.76 24.49
N ALA A 159 3.01 6.59 25.40
CA ALA A 159 2.21 7.62 26.05
C ALA A 159 2.22 8.88 25.17
N ASP A 160 1.09 9.15 24.54
CA ASP A 160 0.94 10.09 23.41
C ASP A 160 0.20 11.39 23.77
N ASP A 161 0.25 11.83 25.03
CA ASP A 161 -0.41 13.05 25.47
C ASP A 161 0.55 14.01 26.20
N ASN A 162 0.03 15.09 26.79
CA ASN A 162 0.71 16.10 27.61
C ASN A 162 -0.26 16.72 28.61
N PRO A 163 0.13 16.84 29.89
CA PRO A 163 1.34 16.31 30.54
C PRO A 163 1.29 14.78 30.75
N ILE A 164 2.47 14.18 30.88
CA ILE A 164 2.62 12.76 31.25
C ILE A 164 2.82 12.68 32.76
N VAL A 165 2.05 11.82 33.42
CA VAL A 165 2.21 11.49 34.82
C VAL A 165 3.00 10.20 34.95
N ASP A 166 4.15 10.26 35.56
CA ASP A 166 4.97 9.10 35.85
C ASP A 166 4.76 8.64 37.30
N ASN A 167 4.15 7.49 37.44
CA ASN A 167 3.85 6.91 38.76
C ASN A 167 5.08 6.38 39.49
N GLU A 168 6.18 6.05 38.80
CA GLU A 168 7.39 5.57 39.42
C GLU A 168 8.19 6.71 40.08
N THR A 169 8.35 7.79 39.35
CA THR A 169 9.08 8.98 39.84
C THR A 169 8.21 9.95 40.61
N GLN A 170 6.88 9.78 40.60
CA GLN A 170 5.88 10.71 41.14
C GLN A 170 5.99 12.12 40.56
N MET A 171 6.46 12.22 39.34
CA MET A 171 6.67 13.49 38.62
C MET A 171 5.63 13.68 37.51
N VAL A 172 5.43 14.94 37.15
CA VAL A 172 4.62 15.33 36.00
C VAL A 172 5.55 15.99 34.97
N TYR A 173 5.58 15.41 33.77
CA TYR A 173 6.43 15.91 32.69
C TYR A 173 5.58 16.62 31.64
N HIS A 174 6.07 17.78 31.20
CA HIS A 174 5.46 18.54 30.12
C HIS A 174 6.27 18.41 28.85
N GLY A 175 5.63 18.01 27.75
CA GLY A 175 6.33 17.78 26.48
C GLY A 175 5.37 17.75 25.29
N GLY A 176 5.83 17.20 24.19
CA GLY A 176 5.13 17.17 22.92
C GLY A 176 4.77 15.76 22.41
N ASN A 177 4.57 14.77 23.31
CA ASN A 177 4.28 13.39 22.90
C ASN A 177 2.98 13.24 22.09
N PHE A 178 2.11 14.24 22.11
CA PHE A 178 0.94 14.34 21.24
C PHE A 178 1.27 14.60 19.78
N HIS A 179 2.53 14.92 19.45
CA HIS A 179 2.93 15.30 18.11
C HIS A 179 3.12 14.08 17.21
N GLY A 180 2.26 13.93 16.21
CA GLY A 180 2.10 12.70 15.42
C GLY A 180 3.00 12.59 14.18
N ASP A 181 4.19 13.16 14.16
CA ASP A 181 5.09 13.15 13.00
C ASP A 181 5.52 11.75 12.57
N TYR A 182 5.73 10.84 13.51
CA TYR A 182 6.06 9.47 13.19
C TYR A 182 4.98 8.81 12.34
N VAL A 183 3.73 8.88 12.77
CA VAL A 183 2.60 8.30 12.05
C VAL A 183 2.34 9.04 10.74
N SER A 184 2.43 10.37 10.74
CA SER A 184 2.26 11.20 9.55
C SER A 184 3.22 10.80 8.44
N PHE A 185 4.50 10.67 8.78
CA PHE A 185 5.55 10.33 7.83
C PHE A 185 5.40 8.90 7.30
N GLU A 186 5.08 7.93 8.18
CA GLU A 186 4.86 6.55 7.75
C GLU A 186 3.63 6.43 6.83
N MET A 187 2.56 7.17 7.10
CA MET A 187 1.38 7.16 6.23
C MET A 187 1.67 7.76 4.84
N ASP A 188 2.51 8.78 4.77
CA ASP A 188 2.96 9.35 3.50
C ASP A 188 3.84 8.39 2.71
N LYS A 189 4.79 7.72 3.36
CA LYS A 189 5.61 6.68 2.71
C LYS A 189 4.72 5.52 2.21
N LEU A 190 3.75 5.11 3.03
CA LEU A 190 2.85 4.01 2.69
C LEU A 190 1.98 4.33 1.47
N LYS A 191 1.41 5.54 1.37
CA LYS A 191 0.60 5.92 0.19
C LYS A 191 1.44 6.02 -1.10
N ILE A 192 2.71 6.45 -0.99
CA ILE A 192 3.64 6.45 -2.13
C ILE A 192 3.93 5.01 -2.58
N ALA A 193 4.20 4.12 -1.62
CA ALA A 193 4.43 2.70 -1.88
C ALA A 193 3.22 2.02 -2.55
N VAL A 194 2.02 2.28 -2.03
CA VAL A 194 0.76 1.77 -2.59
C VAL A 194 0.52 2.30 -4.00
N THR A 195 0.76 3.59 -4.24
CA THR A 195 0.66 4.18 -5.58
C THR A 195 1.60 3.47 -6.56
N LYS A 196 2.81 3.13 -6.14
CA LYS A 196 3.75 2.38 -6.99
C LYS A 196 3.28 0.96 -7.29
N MET A 197 2.65 0.28 -6.33
CA MET A 197 1.99 -1.03 -6.58
C MET A 197 0.87 -0.89 -7.63
N THR A 198 0.02 0.12 -7.48
CA THR A 198 -1.08 0.38 -8.42
C THR A 198 -0.56 0.61 -9.85
N MET A 199 0.51 1.40 -9.98
CA MET A 199 1.17 1.62 -11.28
C MET A 199 1.71 0.31 -11.88
N LEU A 200 2.28 -0.58 -11.07
CA LEU A 200 2.76 -1.88 -11.54
C LEU A 200 1.61 -2.72 -12.09
N VAL A 201 0.54 -2.86 -11.33
CA VAL A 201 -0.63 -3.66 -11.71
C VAL A 201 -1.31 -3.09 -12.95
N GLU A 202 -1.43 -1.77 -13.05
CA GLU A 202 -1.97 -1.11 -14.25
C GLU A 202 -1.12 -1.41 -15.50
N ARG A 203 0.22 -1.41 -15.39
CA ARG A 203 1.09 -1.81 -16.51
C ARG A 203 0.97 -3.29 -16.86
N GLN A 204 0.77 -4.17 -15.90
CA GLN A 204 0.52 -5.59 -16.13
C GLN A 204 -0.83 -5.82 -16.81
N LEU A 205 -1.88 -5.10 -16.38
CA LEU A 205 -3.19 -5.14 -17.04
C LEU A 205 -3.10 -4.65 -18.50
N ASN A 206 -2.41 -3.53 -18.73
CA ASN A 206 -2.17 -3.02 -20.07
C ASN A 206 -1.40 -4.04 -20.96
N TYR A 207 -0.45 -4.78 -20.39
CA TYR A 207 0.24 -5.85 -21.10
C TYR A 207 -0.75 -6.93 -21.59
N LEU A 208 -1.68 -7.37 -20.73
CA LEU A 208 -2.70 -8.36 -21.11
C LEU A 208 -3.64 -7.85 -22.22
N PHE A 209 -3.98 -6.56 -22.20
CA PHE A 209 -4.96 -5.99 -23.12
C PHE A 209 -4.40 -5.60 -24.49
N HIS A 210 -3.09 -5.60 -24.64
CA HIS A 210 -2.43 -5.13 -25.84
C HIS A 210 -1.84 -6.29 -26.67
N ASP A 211 -2.61 -6.80 -27.62
CA ASP A 211 -2.27 -7.94 -28.48
C ASP A 211 -0.89 -7.85 -29.15
N ARG A 212 -0.53 -6.64 -29.65
CA ARG A 212 0.77 -6.42 -30.31
C ARG A 212 1.95 -6.43 -29.33
N ILE A 213 1.69 -6.25 -28.04
CA ILE A 213 2.71 -6.28 -27.00
C ILE A 213 2.89 -7.70 -26.46
N ASN A 214 1.77 -8.33 -26.06
CA ASN A 214 1.81 -9.67 -25.48
C ASN A 214 1.98 -10.76 -26.55
N GLY A 215 1.36 -10.62 -27.73
CA GLY A 215 1.40 -11.62 -28.79
C GLY A 215 0.69 -12.93 -28.47
N ILE A 216 -0.07 -13.00 -27.39
CA ILE A 216 -0.70 -14.21 -26.84
C ILE A 216 -2.22 -14.09 -26.83
N LEU A 217 -2.73 -12.92 -26.39
CA LEU A 217 -4.14 -12.67 -26.17
C LEU A 217 -4.68 -11.67 -27.20
N PRO A 218 -5.96 -11.77 -27.61
CA PRO A 218 -6.58 -10.76 -28.45
C PRO A 218 -6.75 -9.44 -27.70
N PRO A 219 -6.97 -8.31 -28.42
CA PRO A 219 -7.17 -7.00 -27.80
C PRO A 219 -8.22 -7.06 -26.67
N PHE A 220 -7.90 -6.50 -25.50
CA PHE A 220 -8.75 -6.49 -24.31
C PHE A 220 -9.24 -7.87 -23.85
N VAL A 221 -8.49 -8.95 -24.19
CA VAL A 221 -8.87 -10.35 -23.92
C VAL A 221 -10.28 -10.65 -24.49
N ASN A 222 -10.61 -10.08 -25.67
CA ASN A 222 -11.90 -10.28 -26.29
C ASN A 222 -11.94 -11.62 -27.02
N LEU A 223 -12.49 -12.64 -26.36
CA LEU A 223 -12.72 -13.98 -26.89
C LEU A 223 -14.12 -14.16 -27.50
N GLY A 224 -14.91 -13.11 -27.56
CA GLY A 224 -16.24 -13.12 -28.12
C GLY A 224 -16.31 -12.64 -29.58
N VAL A 225 -17.52 -12.44 -30.06
CA VAL A 225 -17.75 -11.97 -31.42
C VAL A 225 -17.37 -10.50 -31.55
N LEU A 226 -16.43 -10.19 -32.44
CA LEU A 226 -15.99 -8.82 -32.73
C LEU A 226 -17.20 -7.95 -33.15
N GLY A 227 -17.27 -6.75 -32.59
CA GLY A 227 -18.36 -5.81 -32.82
C GLY A 227 -19.59 -5.99 -31.94
N LEU A 228 -19.73 -7.11 -31.24
CA LEU A 228 -20.83 -7.36 -30.29
C LEU A 228 -20.39 -7.23 -28.82
N ASN A 229 -19.11 -7.30 -28.53
CA ASN A 229 -18.59 -7.05 -27.19
C ASN A 229 -17.23 -6.38 -27.25
N TYR A 230 -16.80 -5.79 -26.12
CA TYR A 230 -15.54 -5.06 -25.97
C TYR A 230 -14.51 -5.83 -25.12
N GLY A 231 -14.77 -7.10 -24.80
CA GLY A 231 -13.94 -7.84 -23.86
C GLY A 231 -13.89 -7.15 -22.48
N LEU A 232 -12.68 -7.01 -21.93
CA LEU A 232 -12.43 -6.37 -20.63
C LEU A 232 -12.02 -4.89 -20.72
N GLN A 233 -12.28 -4.20 -21.83
CA GLN A 233 -11.86 -2.81 -22.04
C GLN A 233 -12.30 -1.86 -20.91
N ALA A 234 -13.52 -2.04 -20.38
CA ALA A 234 -14.04 -1.20 -19.29
C ALA A 234 -13.18 -1.27 -18.03
N SER A 235 -12.58 -2.42 -17.72
CA SER A 235 -11.69 -2.58 -16.58
C SER A 235 -10.42 -1.71 -16.70
N GLN A 236 -9.94 -1.46 -17.93
CA GLN A 236 -8.80 -0.56 -18.16
C GLN A 236 -9.13 0.89 -17.82
N PHE A 237 -10.35 1.36 -18.12
CA PHE A 237 -10.75 2.71 -17.75
C PHE A 237 -10.76 2.91 -16.22
N THR A 238 -11.28 1.94 -15.48
CA THR A 238 -11.23 1.95 -14.01
C THR A 238 -9.79 1.96 -13.52
N ALA A 239 -8.94 1.05 -13.99
CA ALA A 239 -7.54 0.97 -13.59
C ALA A 239 -6.77 2.27 -13.90
N THR A 240 -7.00 2.88 -15.05
CA THR A 240 -6.38 4.17 -15.42
C THR A 240 -6.84 5.29 -14.49
N SER A 241 -8.15 5.40 -14.24
CA SER A 241 -8.73 6.44 -13.39
C SER A 241 -8.24 6.34 -11.95
N THR A 242 -8.32 5.16 -11.35
CA THR A 242 -7.88 4.93 -9.96
C THR A 242 -6.36 5.11 -9.80
N THR A 243 -5.56 4.69 -10.80
CA THR A 243 -4.11 4.93 -10.80
C THR A 243 -3.79 6.42 -10.84
N ALA A 244 -4.45 7.19 -11.72
CA ALA A 244 -4.24 8.64 -11.82
C ALA A 244 -4.62 9.34 -10.50
N GLU A 245 -5.72 8.93 -9.84
CA GLU A 245 -6.09 9.45 -8.54
C GLU A 245 -5.05 9.10 -7.47
N CYS A 246 -4.56 7.86 -7.42
CA CYS A 246 -3.49 7.47 -6.51
C CYS A 246 -2.22 8.31 -6.69
N GLN A 247 -1.84 8.60 -7.94
CA GLN A 247 -0.70 9.47 -8.23
C GLN A 247 -0.92 10.90 -7.68
N THR A 248 -2.13 11.44 -7.77
CA THR A 248 -2.47 12.74 -7.17
C THR A 248 -2.42 12.68 -5.64
N LEU A 249 -2.98 11.63 -5.04
CA LEU A 249 -3.02 11.44 -3.59
C LEU A 249 -1.63 11.17 -2.99
N SER A 250 -0.63 10.79 -3.78
CA SER A 250 0.72 10.48 -3.32
C SER A 250 1.54 11.71 -2.91
N ASN A 251 1.04 12.93 -3.14
CA ASN A 251 1.69 14.13 -2.63
C ASN A 251 1.81 14.08 -1.10
N PRO A 252 3.03 14.33 -0.54
CA PRO A 252 3.24 14.19 0.89
C PRO A 252 2.45 15.24 1.68
N MET A 253 1.73 14.80 2.70
CA MET A 253 1.00 15.67 3.63
C MET A 253 1.88 16.10 4.80
N TYR A 254 2.88 15.30 5.14
CA TYR A 254 3.84 15.51 6.22
C TYR A 254 4.57 16.87 6.16
N VAL A 255 4.83 17.37 4.95
CA VAL A 255 5.51 18.65 4.74
C VAL A 255 4.58 19.87 4.77
N HIS A 256 3.28 19.66 5.00
CA HIS A 256 2.31 20.73 5.14
C HIS A 256 2.11 21.04 6.62
N SER A 257 2.25 22.32 6.98
CA SER A 257 1.99 22.80 8.34
C SER A 257 1.42 24.21 8.26
N ILE A 258 0.32 24.42 8.98
CA ILE A 258 -0.32 25.74 9.08
C ILE A 258 -0.42 26.04 10.57
N PRO A 259 0.14 27.17 11.07
CA PRO A 259 0.07 27.57 12.46
C PRO A 259 -1.35 27.62 12.99
N ASN A 260 -1.52 27.25 14.26
CA ASN A 260 -2.80 27.14 14.92
C ASN A 260 -2.72 27.72 16.35
N ASN A 261 -3.88 27.89 17.01
CA ASN A 261 -3.95 28.27 18.43
C ASN A 261 -3.11 29.51 18.76
N ASN A 262 -3.34 30.65 18.04
CA ASN A 262 -2.56 31.88 18.14
C ASN A 262 -1.04 31.66 18.02
N ASP A 263 -0.64 30.88 17.03
CA ASP A 263 0.75 30.55 16.73
C ASP A 263 1.50 29.75 17.82
N ASN A 264 0.83 29.34 18.88
CA ASN A 264 1.43 28.43 19.86
C ASN A 264 1.72 27.04 19.24
N GLN A 265 0.86 26.61 18.31
CA GLN A 265 1.05 25.43 17.49
C GLN A 265 1.59 25.85 16.12
N ASP A 266 2.81 26.37 16.08
CA ASP A 266 3.45 26.96 14.90
C ASP A 266 3.91 25.89 13.87
N ILE A 267 4.05 24.64 14.30
CA ILE A 267 4.28 23.48 13.44
C ILE A 267 3.40 22.32 13.91
N VAL A 268 2.67 21.71 12.97
CA VAL A 268 1.72 20.61 13.24
C VAL A 268 2.00 19.43 12.31
N SER A 269 1.79 18.21 12.81
CA SER A 269 2.16 16.97 12.14
C SER A 269 1.25 16.56 10.97
N MET A 270 0.00 17.06 10.92
CA MET A 270 -1.02 16.67 9.92
C MET A 270 -1.26 15.15 9.81
N GLY A 271 -1.00 14.38 10.88
CA GLY A 271 -0.98 12.92 10.86
C GLY A 271 -2.33 12.28 10.52
N THR A 272 -3.44 12.81 11.04
CA THR A 272 -4.78 12.34 10.68
C THR A 272 -5.07 12.54 9.20
N ASN A 273 -4.71 13.70 8.64
CA ASN A 273 -4.87 13.97 7.21
C ASN A 273 -4.04 13.01 6.37
N SER A 274 -2.76 12.79 6.74
CA SER A 274 -1.88 11.85 6.07
C SER A 274 -2.47 10.42 6.06
N ALA A 275 -2.97 9.96 7.22
CA ALA A 275 -3.60 8.64 7.36
C ALA A 275 -4.90 8.49 6.55
N LEU A 276 -5.74 9.52 6.49
CA LEU A 276 -6.98 9.51 5.69
C LEU A 276 -6.69 9.51 4.19
N ILE A 277 -5.70 10.29 3.73
CA ILE A 277 -5.29 10.31 2.32
C ILE A 277 -4.68 8.95 1.94
N ALA A 278 -3.84 8.37 2.81
CA ALA A 278 -3.30 7.03 2.61
C ALA A 278 -4.42 5.98 2.49
N ARG A 279 -5.45 6.05 3.34
CA ARG A 279 -6.63 5.18 3.26
C ARG A 279 -7.31 5.26 1.90
N ARG A 280 -7.53 6.47 1.38
CA ARG A 280 -8.16 6.67 0.07
C ARG A 280 -7.31 6.08 -1.06
N ALA A 281 -5.99 6.27 -1.04
CA ALA A 281 -5.09 5.66 -2.00
C ALA A 281 -5.13 4.12 -1.95
N ILE A 282 -5.17 3.54 -0.74
CA ILE A 282 -5.28 2.09 -0.53
C ILE A 282 -6.62 1.58 -1.06
N ASP A 283 -7.73 2.23 -0.74
CA ASP A 283 -9.07 1.82 -1.19
C ASP A 283 -9.20 1.87 -2.73
N ASN A 284 -8.63 2.88 -3.38
CA ASN A 284 -8.55 2.96 -4.85
C ASN A 284 -7.71 1.83 -5.45
N SER A 285 -6.62 1.44 -4.78
CA SER A 285 -5.73 0.38 -5.26
C SER A 285 -6.33 -1.03 -5.19
N TYR A 286 -7.39 -1.21 -4.42
CA TYR A 286 -8.14 -2.46 -4.35
C TYR A 286 -9.09 -2.68 -5.53
N GLN A 287 -9.45 -1.64 -6.26
CA GLN A 287 -10.32 -1.70 -7.45
C GLN A 287 -9.57 -2.20 -8.68
#